data_1bc85737fd816c00fede8cefc3876535
#
_entry.id   1bc85737fd816c00fede8cefc3876535
#
_cell.length_a   1.000
_cell.length_b   1.000
_cell.length_c   1.000
_cell.angle_alpha   90.00
_cell.angle_beta   90.00
_cell.angle_gamma   90.00
#
_symmetry.space_group_name_H-M   'P 1'
#
loop_
_entity.id
_entity.type
_entity.pdbx_description
1 polymer ?
#
loop_
_entity_poly.entity_id
_entity_poly.type
_entity_poly.pdbx_seq_one_letter_code
_entity_poly.pdbx_strand_id
1 'polypeptide(L)'
;MPPASHGEIDIFIAKYSDLYNVPEPLIRRIIVRESGYNPKARNGPYYGLMQIRYDTAQSMGYRGAASGLLDADTNLRYGVKYLGGAYLVGDRNSDQAVRNYAHGYYYAAKHKGLLEEVGLR
;
A
#
# COMPACT_ATOMS: atom_id res chain seq x y z
N MET A 1 -6.33 7.88 20.93
CA MET A 1 -5.31 6.80 20.78
C MET A 1 -4.01 7.40 20.26
N PRO A 2 -2.89 7.09 20.89
CA PRO A 2 -1.61 7.53 20.35
C PRO A 2 -1.33 6.83 18.99
N PRO A 3 -0.52 7.44 18.13
CA PRO A 3 -0.10 6.77 16.90
C PRO A 3 0.67 5.49 17.21
N ALA A 4 0.64 4.53 16.28
CA ALA A 4 1.37 3.27 16.43
C ALA A 4 2.86 3.53 16.61
N SER A 5 3.49 2.78 17.50
CA SER A 5 4.94 2.82 17.70
C SER A 5 5.66 2.19 16.50
N HIS A 6 6.97 2.46 16.38
CA HIS A 6 7.80 1.85 15.34
C HIS A 6 7.77 0.31 15.44
N GLY A 7 7.81 -0.22 16.67
CA GLY A 7 7.72 -1.67 16.89
C GLY A 7 6.40 -2.27 16.45
N GLU A 8 5.29 -1.56 16.69
CA GLU A 8 3.97 -2.00 16.20
C GLU A 8 3.92 -1.97 14.67
N ILE A 9 4.49 -0.93 14.05
CA ILE A 9 4.56 -0.83 12.59
C ILE A 9 5.36 -2.00 12.02
N ASP A 10 6.47 -2.38 12.65
CA ASP A 10 7.27 -3.53 12.22
C ASP A 10 6.45 -4.84 12.23
N ILE A 11 5.62 -5.01 13.26
CA ILE A 11 4.73 -6.19 13.34
C ILE A 11 3.72 -6.19 12.18
N PHE A 12 3.13 -5.05 11.88
CA PHE A 12 2.17 -4.93 10.78
C PHE A 12 2.85 -5.15 9.42
N ILE A 13 4.07 -4.63 9.24
CA ILE A 13 4.84 -4.87 8.00
C ILE A 13 5.05 -6.37 7.79
N ALA A 14 5.50 -7.08 8.82
CA ALA A 14 5.73 -8.53 8.72
C ALA A 14 4.43 -9.27 8.38
N LYS A 15 3.33 -8.90 9.02
CA LYS A 15 2.01 -9.51 8.80
C LYS A 15 1.55 -9.36 7.35
N TYR A 16 1.58 -8.15 6.82
CA TYR A 16 1.07 -7.89 5.48
C TYR A 16 2.05 -8.28 4.38
N SER A 17 3.34 -8.27 4.65
CA SER A 17 4.35 -8.88 3.79
C SER A 17 4.02 -10.36 3.53
N ASP A 18 3.73 -11.08 4.59
CA ASP A 18 3.38 -12.49 4.51
C ASP A 18 2.03 -12.70 3.79
N LEU A 19 1.01 -11.93 4.20
CA LEU A 19 -0.34 -12.07 3.66
C LEU A 19 -0.42 -11.79 2.16
N TYR A 20 0.30 -10.78 1.68
CA TYR A 20 0.21 -10.33 0.29
C TYR A 20 1.44 -10.68 -0.56
N ASN A 21 2.38 -11.43 -0.01
CA ASN A 21 3.58 -11.87 -0.74
C ASN A 21 4.40 -10.69 -1.29
N VAL A 22 4.65 -9.70 -0.44
CA VAL A 22 5.45 -8.52 -0.79
C VAL A 22 6.69 -8.49 0.09
N PRO A 23 7.90 -8.36 -0.47
CA PRO A 23 9.11 -8.30 0.36
C PRO A 23 9.06 -7.15 1.36
N GLU A 24 9.42 -7.41 2.62
CA GLU A 24 9.45 -6.35 3.64
C GLU A 24 10.31 -5.15 3.25
N PRO A 25 11.50 -5.33 2.66
CA PRO A 25 12.30 -4.18 2.23
C PRO A 25 11.58 -3.26 1.24
N LEU A 26 10.74 -3.83 0.37
CA LEU A 26 9.96 -3.03 -0.57
C LEU A 26 8.88 -2.22 0.15
N ILE A 27 8.19 -2.84 1.12
CA ILE A 27 7.20 -2.14 1.94
C ILE A 27 7.86 -0.97 2.68
N ARG A 28 9.01 -1.22 3.31
CA ARG A 28 9.75 -0.18 4.05
C ARG A 28 10.22 0.95 3.14
N ARG A 29 10.65 0.61 1.94
CA ARG A 29 11.05 1.60 0.92
C ARG A 29 9.91 2.56 0.61
N ILE A 30 8.69 2.06 0.44
CA ILE A 30 7.51 2.88 0.20
C ILE A 30 7.20 3.75 1.42
N ILE A 31 7.22 3.18 2.62
CA ILE A 31 6.93 3.92 3.87
C ILE A 31 7.90 5.08 4.06
N VAL A 32 9.20 4.84 3.86
CA VAL A 32 10.22 5.89 3.98
C VAL A 32 9.95 7.00 2.97
N ARG A 33 9.72 6.62 1.71
CA ARG A 33 9.50 7.56 0.62
C ARG A 33 8.24 8.40 0.83
N GLU A 34 7.14 7.76 1.26
CA GLU A 34 5.83 8.41 1.30
C GLU A 34 5.59 9.21 2.58
N SER A 35 5.98 8.71 3.72
CA SER A 35 5.63 9.33 5.00
C SER A 35 6.79 9.47 6.00
N GLY A 36 7.94 8.85 5.73
CA GLY A 36 9.00 8.79 6.72
C GLY A 36 8.55 8.12 8.02
N TYR A 37 7.71 7.10 7.94
CA TYR A 37 7.14 6.38 9.10
C TYR A 37 6.15 7.20 9.93
N ASN A 38 5.55 8.25 9.37
CA ASN A 38 4.53 9.01 10.08
C ASN A 38 3.13 8.45 9.77
N PRO A 39 2.48 7.73 10.72
CA PRO A 39 1.16 7.15 10.47
C PRO A 39 0.05 8.19 10.31
N LYS A 40 0.29 9.44 10.75
CA LYS A 40 -0.69 10.52 10.64
C LYS A 40 -0.43 11.45 9.46
N ALA A 41 0.51 11.11 8.57
CA ALA A 41 0.85 11.96 7.42
C ALA A 41 -0.37 12.15 6.51
N ARG A 42 -0.59 13.41 6.11
CA ARG A 42 -1.65 13.79 5.17
C ARG A 42 -1.08 14.75 4.13
N ASN A 43 -1.21 14.41 2.86
CA ASN A 43 -0.75 15.25 1.75
C ASN A 43 -1.81 15.21 0.64
N GLY A 44 -2.69 16.22 0.60
CA GLY A 44 -3.79 16.25 -0.36
C GLY A 44 -4.69 15.04 -0.20
N PRO A 45 -4.89 14.23 -1.26
CA PRO A 45 -5.76 13.05 -1.20
C PRO A 45 -5.09 11.81 -0.59
N TYR A 46 -3.85 11.93 -0.08
CA TYR A 46 -3.05 10.80 0.38
C TYR A 46 -3.02 10.71 1.89
N TYR A 47 -3.10 9.48 2.43
CA TYR A 47 -3.26 9.20 3.86
C TYR A 47 -2.20 8.24 4.39
N GLY A 48 -1.60 8.60 5.52
CA GLY A 48 -0.88 7.69 6.41
C GLY A 48 0.45 7.17 5.92
N LEU A 49 0.87 6.05 6.48
CA LEU A 49 2.21 5.47 6.28
C LEU A 49 2.58 5.29 4.82
N MET A 50 1.69 4.78 4.00
CA MET A 50 1.94 4.48 2.60
C MET A 50 1.35 5.52 1.66
N GLN A 51 0.78 6.59 2.19
CA GLN A 51 0.15 7.66 1.41
C GLN A 51 -0.79 7.11 0.35
N ILE A 52 -1.72 6.27 0.78
CA ILE A 52 -2.73 5.69 -0.11
C ILE A 52 -3.93 6.64 -0.23
N ARG A 53 -4.50 6.72 -1.42
CA ARG A 53 -5.74 7.47 -1.65
C ARG A 53 -6.92 6.67 -1.11
N TYR A 54 -7.95 7.40 -0.68
CA TYR A 54 -9.17 6.76 -0.18
C TYR A 54 -9.86 5.91 -1.26
N ASP A 55 -9.96 6.42 -2.49
CA ASP A 55 -10.56 5.67 -3.59
C ASP A 55 -9.76 4.40 -3.94
N THR A 56 -8.43 4.47 -3.85
CA THR A 56 -7.57 3.30 -4.04
C THR A 56 -7.82 2.26 -2.94
N ALA A 57 -7.89 2.70 -1.69
CA ALA A 57 -8.20 1.80 -0.57
C ALA A 57 -9.57 1.15 -0.75
N GLN A 58 -10.57 1.90 -1.22
CA GLN A 58 -11.90 1.36 -1.51
C GLN A 58 -11.85 0.30 -2.60
N SER A 59 -11.06 0.50 -3.66
CA SER A 59 -10.91 -0.51 -4.71
C SER A 59 -10.21 -1.77 -4.19
N MET A 60 -9.40 -1.65 -3.13
CA MET A 60 -8.78 -2.79 -2.46
C MET A 60 -9.69 -3.45 -1.41
N GLY A 61 -10.90 -2.95 -1.22
CA GLY A 61 -11.88 -3.55 -0.33
C GLY A 61 -12.18 -2.78 0.95
N TYR A 62 -11.56 -1.63 1.16
CA TYR A 62 -11.81 -0.83 2.36
C TYR A 62 -13.23 -0.28 2.36
N ARG A 63 -13.93 -0.41 3.50
CA ARG A 63 -15.32 0.04 3.65
C ARG A 63 -15.51 1.05 4.79
N GLY A 64 -14.43 1.46 5.45
CA GLY A 64 -14.49 2.45 6.54
C GLY A 64 -14.45 3.88 6.04
N ALA A 65 -14.38 4.83 6.97
CA ALA A 65 -14.21 6.25 6.66
C ALA A 65 -12.77 6.54 6.20
N ALA A 66 -12.60 7.62 5.44
CA ALA A 66 -11.26 8.02 4.96
C ALA A 66 -10.27 8.21 6.12
N SER A 67 -10.72 8.79 7.23
CA SER A 67 -9.86 9.01 8.42
C SER A 67 -9.33 7.71 9.03
N GLY A 68 -9.98 6.58 8.81
CA GLY A 68 -9.48 5.28 9.27
C GLY A 68 -8.17 4.89 8.63
N LEU A 69 -7.83 5.49 7.49
CA LEU A 69 -6.54 5.25 6.83
C LEU A 69 -5.36 5.90 7.56
N LEU A 70 -5.60 6.67 8.61
CA LEU A 70 -4.56 7.18 9.50
C LEU A 70 -4.22 6.19 10.63
N ASP A 71 -4.92 5.08 10.71
CA ASP A 71 -4.57 3.95 11.55
C ASP A 71 -3.52 3.10 10.84
N ALA A 72 -2.40 2.82 11.51
CA ALA A 72 -1.26 2.15 10.88
C ALA A 72 -1.62 0.77 10.33
N ASP A 73 -2.33 -0.05 11.10
CA ASP A 73 -2.74 -1.39 10.66
C ASP A 73 -3.64 -1.31 9.43
N THR A 74 -4.66 -0.46 9.46
CA THR A 74 -5.59 -0.26 8.35
C THR A 74 -4.85 0.22 7.11
N ASN A 75 -3.98 1.22 7.26
CA ASN A 75 -3.20 1.76 6.14
C ASN A 75 -2.36 0.70 5.46
N LEU A 76 -1.64 -0.10 6.25
CA LEU A 76 -0.77 -1.16 5.71
C LEU A 76 -1.58 -2.30 5.09
N ARG A 77 -2.73 -2.64 5.67
CA ARG A 77 -3.59 -3.68 5.09
C ARG A 77 -3.93 -3.39 3.63
N TYR A 78 -4.34 -2.18 3.33
CA TYR A 78 -4.75 -1.82 1.97
C TYR A 78 -3.60 -1.30 1.12
N GLY A 79 -2.65 -0.59 1.73
CA GLY A 79 -1.46 -0.11 1.03
C GLY A 79 -0.56 -1.24 0.55
N VAL A 80 -0.30 -2.24 1.39
CA VAL A 80 0.53 -3.39 0.99
C VAL A 80 -0.20 -4.24 -0.06
N LYS A 81 -1.51 -4.39 0.05
CA LYS A 81 -2.29 -5.09 -0.97
C LYS A 81 -2.14 -4.40 -2.34
N TYR A 82 -2.26 -3.08 -2.38
CA TYR A 82 -2.07 -2.30 -3.61
C TYR A 82 -0.63 -2.40 -4.14
N LEU A 83 0.35 -2.35 -3.24
CA LEU A 83 1.76 -2.53 -3.59
C LEU A 83 2.02 -3.94 -4.13
N GLY A 84 1.33 -4.94 -3.59
CA GLY A 84 1.41 -6.32 -4.08
C GLY A 84 0.99 -6.42 -5.55
N GLY A 85 -0.07 -5.71 -5.93
CA GLY A 85 -0.48 -5.62 -7.33
C GLY A 85 0.56 -4.91 -8.19
N ALA A 86 1.11 -3.79 -7.68
CA ALA A 86 2.16 -3.05 -8.37
C ALA A 86 3.40 -3.93 -8.62
N TYR A 87 3.74 -4.76 -7.65
CA TYR A 87 4.88 -5.67 -7.69
C TYR A 87 4.63 -6.80 -8.71
N LEU A 88 3.44 -7.42 -8.65
CA LEU A 88 3.07 -8.48 -9.58
C LEU A 88 3.07 -7.97 -11.03
N VAL A 89 2.42 -6.84 -11.28
CA VAL A 89 2.36 -6.23 -12.62
C VAL A 89 3.75 -5.80 -13.08
N GLY A 90 4.64 -5.47 -12.17
CA GLY A 90 6.03 -5.10 -12.42
C GLY A 90 6.98 -6.30 -12.53
N ASP A 91 6.46 -7.50 -12.75
CA ASP A 91 7.25 -8.74 -12.91
C ASP A 91 8.13 -9.03 -11.68
N ARG A 92 7.65 -8.66 -10.51
CA ARG A 92 8.35 -8.81 -9.22
C ARG A 92 9.70 -8.08 -9.18
N ASN A 93 9.78 -6.99 -9.91
CA ASN A 93 10.93 -6.08 -9.85
C ASN A 93 10.60 -4.92 -8.91
N SER A 94 11.41 -4.73 -7.87
CA SER A 94 11.13 -3.72 -6.84
C SER A 94 11.10 -2.30 -7.38
N ASP A 95 12.03 -1.94 -8.28
CA ASP A 95 12.05 -0.58 -8.86
C ASP A 95 10.81 -0.34 -9.72
N GLN A 96 10.39 -1.33 -10.49
CA GLN A 96 9.16 -1.21 -11.28
C GLN A 96 7.93 -1.12 -10.38
N ALA A 97 7.92 -1.86 -9.27
CA ALA A 97 6.84 -1.80 -8.29
C ALA A 97 6.70 -0.40 -7.70
N VAL A 98 7.82 0.25 -7.37
CA VAL A 98 7.81 1.63 -6.86
C VAL A 98 7.21 2.58 -7.90
N ARG A 99 7.60 2.46 -9.16
CA ARG A 99 7.04 3.29 -10.24
C ARG A 99 5.54 3.05 -10.41
N ASN A 100 5.13 1.78 -10.43
CA ASN A 100 3.72 1.40 -10.56
C ASN A 100 2.89 1.94 -9.38
N TYR A 101 3.44 1.85 -8.18
CA TYR A 101 2.76 2.36 -6.98
C TYR A 101 2.55 3.88 -7.09
N ALA A 102 3.56 4.60 -7.54
CA ALA A 102 3.52 6.06 -7.64
C ALA A 102 2.58 6.55 -8.74
N HIS A 103 2.50 5.86 -9.87
CA HIS A 103 1.77 6.33 -11.05
C HIS A 103 0.47 5.58 -11.33
N GLY A 104 0.18 4.53 -10.58
CA GLY A 104 -0.93 3.64 -10.86
C GLY A 104 -0.54 2.57 -11.89
N TYR A 105 -1.29 1.47 -11.90
CA TYR A 105 -0.95 0.35 -12.79
C TYR A 105 -2.18 -0.30 -13.43
N TYR A 106 -3.33 0.40 -13.46
CA TYR A 106 -4.56 -0.16 -14.03
C TYR A 106 -4.34 -0.64 -15.47
N TYR A 107 -3.80 0.21 -16.34
CA TYR A 107 -3.63 -0.13 -17.74
C TYR A 107 -2.55 -1.17 -17.97
N ALA A 108 -1.48 -1.15 -17.19
CA ALA A 108 -0.45 -2.19 -17.24
C ALA A 108 -1.03 -3.55 -16.82
N ALA A 109 -1.85 -3.58 -15.76
CA ALA A 109 -2.53 -4.79 -15.30
C ALA A 109 -3.51 -5.30 -16.36
N LYS A 110 -4.28 -4.40 -16.95
CA LYS A 110 -5.23 -4.74 -18.02
C LYS A 110 -4.51 -5.36 -19.21
N HIS A 111 -3.42 -4.74 -19.65
CA HIS A 111 -2.62 -5.22 -20.77
C HIS A 111 -2.07 -6.65 -20.53
N LYS A 112 -1.71 -6.94 -19.28
CA LYS A 112 -1.18 -8.27 -18.88
C LYS A 112 -2.28 -9.26 -18.52
N GLY A 113 -3.55 -8.86 -18.53
CA GLY A 113 -4.67 -9.73 -18.16
C GLY A 113 -4.74 -10.02 -16.67
N LEU A 114 -4.26 -9.09 -15.82
CA LEU A 114 -4.12 -9.29 -14.37
C LEU A 114 -5.10 -8.46 -13.53
N LEU A 115 -6.13 -7.85 -14.14
CA LEU A 115 -7.05 -6.98 -13.38
C LEU A 115 -7.74 -7.70 -12.23
N GLU A 116 -8.14 -8.95 -12.42
CA GLU A 116 -8.79 -9.73 -11.34
C GLU A 116 -7.81 -10.05 -10.23
N GLU A 117 -6.61 -10.50 -10.58
CA GLU A 117 -5.57 -10.89 -9.62
C GLU A 117 -5.14 -9.74 -8.73
N VAL A 118 -5.13 -8.52 -9.26
CA VAL A 118 -4.74 -7.34 -8.48
C VAL A 118 -5.93 -6.62 -7.84
N GLY A 119 -7.15 -7.12 -8.02
CA GLY A 119 -8.34 -6.55 -7.39
C GLY A 119 -8.86 -5.26 -8.02
N LEU A 120 -8.50 -4.99 -9.27
CA LEU A 120 -8.94 -3.78 -9.99
C LEU A 120 -10.10 -4.04 -10.95
N ARG A 121 -10.65 -5.24 -10.91
CA ARG A 121 -11.84 -5.59 -11.68
C ARG A 121 -12.92 -6.13 -10.76
#